data_803b1d81c9b17e44dc29788b272a1bcb
#
_entry.id   803b1d81c9b17e44dc29788b272a1bcb
#
_cell.length_a   1.000
_cell.length_b   1.000
_cell.length_c   1.000
_cell.angle_alpha   90.00
_cell.angle_beta   90.00
_cell.angle_gamma   90.00
#
_symmetry.space_group_name_H-M   'P 1'
#
loop_
_entity.id
_entity.type
_entity.pdbx_description
1 polymer ?
#
loop_
_entity_poly.entity_id
_entity_poly.type
_entity_poly.pdbx_seq_one_letter_code
_entity_poly.pdbx_strand_id
1 'polypeptide(L)'
;MTKHASKWVMVASATVGLSAVALAQDLDAGKSEFQSSCATCHGTDGKGKGPLSGQLKVAPADLTVLAKKNNGVFPVNAVYETIYGIKVIVAHGPPDMPIWGYRYYARNTAPGSKKPDHYIDFSSDPDAIARTRMLAVVDYLNRIQQK
;
A
#
# COMPACT_ATOMS: atom_id res chain seq x y z
N MET A 1 -79.51 -12.36 -24.12
CA MET A 1 -78.65 -12.67 -22.95
C MET A 1 -77.26 -12.97 -23.48
N THR A 2 -76.44 -12.00 -23.61
CA THR A 2 -75.03 -12.13 -24.10
C THR A 2 -74.05 -11.88 -22.95
N LYS A 3 -73.38 -12.93 -22.55
CA LYS A 3 -72.36 -12.86 -21.48
C LYS A 3 -71.04 -12.44 -22.08
N HIS A 4 -70.55 -11.23 -21.73
CA HIS A 4 -69.21 -10.78 -22.02
C HIS A 4 -68.20 -11.35 -20.97
N ALA A 5 -67.36 -12.26 -21.42
CA ALA A 5 -66.24 -12.77 -20.64
C ALA A 5 -65.07 -11.80 -20.79
N SER A 6 -64.78 -11.06 -19.74
CA SER A 6 -63.58 -10.19 -19.64
C SER A 6 -62.33 -11.04 -19.41
N LYS A 7 -61.40 -11.03 -20.38
CA LYS A 7 -60.09 -11.68 -20.24
C LYS A 7 -59.11 -10.70 -19.58
N TRP A 8 -58.77 -10.99 -18.34
CA TRP A 8 -57.69 -10.29 -17.66
C TRP A 8 -56.35 -10.81 -18.17
N VAL A 9 -55.60 -9.96 -18.86
CA VAL A 9 -54.22 -10.23 -19.24
C VAL A 9 -53.33 -9.80 -18.08
N MET A 10 -52.74 -10.77 -17.38
CA MET A 10 -51.70 -10.50 -16.38
C MET A 10 -50.40 -10.26 -17.12
N VAL A 11 -49.92 -9.02 -17.06
CA VAL A 11 -48.58 -8.67 -17.51
C VAL A 11 -47.61 -8.94 -16.35
N ALA A 12 -46.85 -10.01 -16.46
CA ALA A 12 -45.79 -10.32 -15.54
C ALA A 12 -44.57 -9.41 -15.83
N SER A 13 -44.38 -8.39 -15.01
CA SER A 13 -43.19 -7.54 -15.09
C SER A 13 -41.98 -8.29 -14.47
N ALA A 14 -41.13 -8.81 -15.33
CA ALA A 14 -39.86 -9.36 -14.93
C ALA A 14 -38.91 -8.21 -14.59
N THR A 15 -38.70 -7.92 -13.30
CA THR A 15 -37.64 -7.01 -12.82
C THR A 15 -36.31 -7.75 -12.90
N VAL A 16 -35.55 -7.45 -13.95
CA VAL A 16 -34.15 -7.86 -14.05
C VAL A 16 -33.34 -7.02 -13.02
N GLY A 17 -33.06 -7.60 -11.86
CA GLY A 17 -32.15 -7.02 -10.87
C GLY A 17 -30.73 -6.98 -11.45
N LEU A 18 -30.27 -5.81 -11.89
CA LEU A 18 -28.86 -5.58 -12.14
C LEU A 18 -28.16 -5.62 -10.78
N SER A 19 -27.58 -6.77 -10.42
CA SER A 19 -26.61 -6.85 -9.34
C SER A 19 -25.35 -6.11 -9.79
N ALA A 20 -25.23 -4.84 -9.40
CA ALA A 20 -23.97 -4.11 -9.49
C ALA A 20 -22.98 -4.81 -8.55
N VAL A 21 -22.14 -5.69 -9.10
CA VAL A 21 -20.95 -6.17 -8.42
C VAL A 21 -20.03 -4.96 -8.30
N ALA A 22 -20.09 -4.27 -7.16
CA ALA A 22 -19.10 -3.27 -6.80
C ALA A 22 -17.76 -4.01 -6.75
N LEU A 23 -16.94 -3.84 -7.77
CA LEU A 23 -15.51 -4.17 -7.71
C LEU A 23 -14.91 -3.22 -6.67
N ALA A 24 -14.93 -3.63 -5.41
CA ALA A 24 -14.09 -3.02 -4.40
C ALA A 24 -12.66 -3.23 -4.89
N GLN A 25 -12.11 -2.23 -5.54
CA GLN A 25 -10.68 -2.17 -5.81
C GLN A 25 -10.03 -2.23 -4.45
N ASP A 26 -9.29 -3.30 -4.22
CA ASP A 26 -8.49 -3.47 -3.01
C ASP A 26 -7.42 -2.36 -3.02
N LEU A 27 -7.79 -1.21 -2.46
CA LEU A 27 -6.92 -0.05 -2.32
C LEU A 27 -5.96 -0.29 -1.16
N ASP A 28 -5.17 -1.36 -1.24
CA ASP A 28 -4.09 -1.61 -0.30
C ASP A 28 -2.99 -0.54 -0.51
N ALA A 29 -3.14 0.57 0.21
CA ALA A 29 -2.21 1.69 0.14
C ALA A 29 -0.77 1.25 0.48
N GLY A 30 -0.61 0.34 1.44
CA GLY A 30 0.70 -0.17 1.84
C GLY A 30 1.35 -1.00 0.74
N LYS A 31 0.59 -1.88 0.10
CA LYS A 31 1.06 -2.66 -1.04
C LYS A 31 1.40 -1.76 -2.23
N SER A 32 0.53 -0.82 -2.55
CA SER A 32 0.74 0.12 -3.65
C SER A 32 2.01 0.96 -3.43
N GLU A 33 2.20 1.48 -2.22
CA GLU A 33 3.40 2.27 -1.88
C GLU A 33 4.67 1.39 -1.90
N PHE A 34 4.60 0.16 -1.39
CA PHE A 34 5.70 -0.80 -1.46
C PHE A 34 6.09 -1.11 -2.90
N GLN A 35 5.13 -1.40 -3.77
CA GLN A 35 5.38 -1.72 -5.17
C GLN A 35 6.03 -0.54 -5.91
N SER A 36 5.58 0.68 -5.64
CA SER A 36 6.09 1.87 -6.33
C SER A 36 7.44 2.36 -5.82
N SER A 37 7.75 2.13 -4.54
CA SER A 37 8.89 2.75 -3.87
C SER A 37 9.97 1.77 -3.42
N CYS A 38 9.62 0.52 -3.10
CA CYS A 38 10.51 -0.44 -2.46
C CYS A 38 10.85 -1.64 -3.36
N ALA A 39 9.90 -2.07 -4.19
CA ALA A 39 10.01 -3.30 -4.97
C ALA A 39 11.16 -3.30 -5.98
N THR A 40 11.60 -2.15 -6.44
CA THR A 40 12.73 -2.01 -7.37
C THR A 40 14.02 -2.63 -6.81
N CYS A 41 14.22 -2.56 -5.49
CA CYS A 41 15.36 -3.18 -4.81
C CYS A 41 14.95 -4.47 -4.07
N HIS A 42 13.83 -4.44 -3.33
CA HIS A 42 13.41 -5.56 -2.49
C HIS A 42 12.63 -6.66 -3.21
N GLY A 43 12.26 -6.46 -4.49
CA GLY A 43 11.39 -7.37 -5.24
C GLY A 43 9.91 -7.18 -4.91
N THR A 44 9.04 -7.55 -5.84
CA THR A 44 7.59 -7.45 -5.66
C THR A 44 7.06 -8.37 -4.57
N ASP A 45 7.82 -9.41 -4.25
CA ASP A 45 7.57 -10.39 -3.18
C ASP A 45 8.28 -10.04 -1.85
N GLY A 46 9.07 -8.97 -1.81
CA GLY A 46 9.80 -8.52 -0.64
C GLY A 46 11.05 -9.33 -0.27
N LYS A 47 11.51 -10.25 -1.14
CA LYS A 47 12.62 -11.17 -0.83
C LYS A 47 14.02 -10.63 -1.16
N GLY A 48 14.15 -9.35 -1.44
CA GLY A 48 15.44 -8.72 -1.71
C GLY A 48 16.00 -8.96 -3.12
N LYS A 49 15.18 -9.45 -4.05
CA LYS A 49 15.58 -9.81 -5.42
C LYS A 49 14.94 -8.91 -6.47
N GLY A 50 14.88 -7.60 -6.20
CA GLY A 50 14.37 -6.63 -7.15
C GLY A 50 15.33 -6.39 -8.32
N PRO A 51 14.84 -5.73 -9.40
CA PRO A 51 15.64 -5.48 -10.62
C PRO A 51 16.98 -4.78 -10.38
N LEU A 52 17.06 -3.92 -9.37
CA LEU A 52 18.30 -3.20 -9.03
C LEU A 52 19.17 -3.92 -7.99
N SER A 53 18.74 -5.05 -7.43
CA SER A 53 19.45 -5.73 -6.34
C SER A 53 20.89 -6.12 -6.73
N GLY A 54 21.12 -6.53 -7.96
CA GLY A 54 22.44 -6.90 -8.46
C GLY A 54 23.39 -5.72 -8.71
N GLN A 55 22.91 -4.47 -8.65
CA GLN A 55 23.71 -3.25 -8.85
C GLN A 55 24.11 -2.61 -7.51
N LEU A 56 23.58 -3.12 -6.40
CA LEU A 56 23.85 -2.59 -5.07
C LEU A 56 25.07 -3.27 -4.46
N LYS A 57 25.89 -2.51 -3.70
CA LYS A 57 27.06 -3.04 -2.99
C LYS A 57 26.68 -4.07 -1.92
N VAL A 58 25.49 -3.90 -1.35
CA VAL A 58 24.92 -4.79 -0.34
C VAL A 58 23.57 -5.28 -0.85
N ALA A 59 23.37 -6.59 -0.81
CA ALA A 59 22.10 -7.17 -1.23
C ALA A 59 20.95 -6.69 -0.33
N PRO A 60 19.81 -6.27 -0.91
CA PRO A 60 18.64 -5.87 -0.14
C PRO A 60 18.16 -7.02 0.75
N ALA A 61 17.74 -6.70 1.97
CA ALA A 61 17.25 -7.70 2.91
C ALA A 61 15.97 -8.37 2.39
N ASP A 62 15.82 -9.66 2.72
CA ASP A 62 14.52 -10.34 2.65
C ASP A 62 13.62 -9.80 3.78
N LEU A 63 12.60 -9.05 3.37
CA LEU A 63 11.66 -8.38 4.28
C LEU A 63 10.55 -9.33 4.78
N THR A 64 10.44 -10.53 4.22
CA THR A 64 9.41 -11.50 4.60
C THR A 64 9.78 -12.32 5.83
N VAL A 65 11.01 -12.22 6.32
CA VAL A 65 11.53 -13.01 7.47
C VAL A 65 11.90 -12.15 8.68
N LEU A 66 11.45 -10.90 8.73
CA LEU A 66 11.79 -9.98 9.82
C LEU A 66 11.25 -10.46 11.17
N ALA A 67 10.00 -10.95 11.20
CA ALA A 67 9.42 -11.52 12.40
C ALA A 67 10.20 -12.76 12.86
N LYS A 68 10.54 -13.68 11.93
CA LYS A 68 11.33 -14.88 12.23
C LYS A 68 12.70 -14.53 12.83
N LYS A 69 13.36 -13.49 12.33
CA LYS A 69 14.64 -13.01 12.83
C LYS A 69 14.54 -12.26 14.17
N ASN A 70 13.33 -11.96 14.61
CA ASN A 70 13.01 -11.23 15.84
C ASN A 70 12.08 -12.05 16.76
N ASN A 71 12.43 -13.32 16.99
CA ASN A 71 11.72 -14.23 17.90
C ASN A 71 10.21 -14.36 17.63
N GLY A 72 9.80 -14.31 16.36
CA GLY A 72 8.40 -14.44 15.94
C GLY A 72 7.60 -13.13 15.98
N VAL A 73 8.19 -12.03 16.43
CA VAL A 73 7.52 -10.73 16.56
C VAL A 73 7.99 -9.80 15.45
N PHE A 74 7.07 -9.24 14.68
CA PHE A 74 7.43 -8.26 13.66
C PHE A 74 7.90 -6.95 14.32
N PRO A 75 9.13 -6.47 14.00
CA PRO A 75 9.74 -5.35 14.69
C PRO A 75 9.28 -3.99 14.14
N VAL A 76 8.02 -3.62 14.38
CA VAL A 76 7.33 -2.44 13.82
C VAL A 76 8.18 -1.17 13.93
N ASN A 77 8.65 -0.85 15.14
CA ASN A 77 9.41 0.38 15.38
C ASN A 77 10.73 0.40 14.62
N ALA A 78 11.47 -0.71 14.63
CA ALA A 78 12.75 -0.79 13.94
C ALA A 78 12.60 -0.66 12.42
N VAL A 79 11.53 -1.24 11.86
CA VAL A 79 11.20 -1.11 10.43
C VAL A 79 10.82 0.33 10.10
N TYR A 80 9.95 0.94 10.91
CA TYR A 80 9.57 2.34 10.73
C TYR A 80 10.78 3.28 10.77
N GLU A 81 11.62 3.16 11.80
CA GLU A 81 12.85 3.96 11.96
C GLU A 81 13.81 3.82 10.79
N THR A 82 13.91 2.59 10.24
CA THR A 82 14.75 2.32 9.06
C THR A 82 14.20 3.02 7.82
N ILE A 83 12.90 2.94 7.57
CA ILE A 83 12.25 3.59 6.43
C ILE A 83 12.32 5.12 6.57
N TYR A 84 12.09 5.63 7.78
CA TYR A 84 12.16 7.06 8.07
C TYR A 84 13.59 7.62 7.92
N GLY A 85 14.59 6.79 8.16
CA GLY A 85 16.00 7.18 8.08
C GLY A 85 16.58 7.69 9.39
N ILE A 86 15.91 7.49 10.53
CA ILE A 86 16.46 7.79 11.87
C ILE A 86 17.59 6.80 12.21
N LYS A 87 17.37 5.53 11.85
CA LYS A 87 18.34 4.48 12.11
C LYS A 87 19.21 4.27 10.88
N VAL A 88 20.40 4.86 10.91
CA VAL A 88 21.45 4.52 9.93
C VAL A 88 21.90 3.10 10.22
N ILE A 89 21.53 2.15 9.37
CA ILE A 89 22.06 0.79 9.48
C ILE A 89 23.45 0.80 8.88
N VAL A 90 24.46 0.95 9.75
CA VAL A 90 25.89 1.02 9.38
C VAL A 90 26.35 -0.18 8.55
N ALA A 91 25.69 -1.34 8.69
CA ALA A 91 25.96 -2.55 7.92
C ALA A 91 25.68 -2.40 6.40
N HIS A 92 24.97 -1.36 5.99
CA HIS A 92 24.64 -1.11 4.59
C HIS A 92 25.56 -0.06 3.92
N GLY A 93 26.58 0.44 4.61
CA GLY A 93 27.44 1.51 4.09
C GLY A 93 26.71 2.87 4.01
N PRO A 94 27.20 3.83 3.20
CA PRO A 94 26.41 5.01 2.86
C PRO A 94 25.07 4.51 2.31
N PRO A 95 23.95 5.08 2.71
CA PRO A 95 22.63 4.44 2.59
C PRO A 95 22.30 4.21 1.11
N ASP A 96 22.53 2.98 0.66
CA ASP A 96 22.06 2.54 -0.66
C ASP A 96 20.52 2.57 -0.69
N MET A 97 19.88 2.44 0.49
CA MET A 97 18.44 2.62 0.65
C MET A 97 18.11 4.11 0.86
N PRO A 98 17.22 4.71 0.04
CA PRO A 98 16.82 6.10 0.21
C PRO A 98 16.18 6.37 1.57
N ILE A 99 16.41 7.59 2.11
CA ILE A 99 15.70 8.09 3.29
C ILE A 99 14.27 8.46 2.87
N TRP A 100 13.33 7.55 3.09
CA TRP A 100 11.97 7.68 2.58
C TRP A 100 11.17 8.77 3.31
N GLY A 101 11.42 9.00 4.59
CA GLY A 101 10.79 10.08 5.34
C GLY A 101 10.98 11.42 4.64
N TYR A 102 12.21 11.77 4.30
CA TYR A 102 12.52 13.00 3.56
C TYR A 102 11.92 13.02 2.14
N ARG A 103 11.96 11.90 1.42
CA ARG A 103 11.40 11.81 0.05
C ARG A 103 9.89 11.99 0.04
N TYR A 104 9.18 11.43 1.01
CA TYR A 104 7.74 11.61 1.14
C TYR A 104 7.39 13.06 1.50
N TYR A 105 8.13 13.66 2.41
CA TYR A 105 7.98 15.07 2.74
C TYR A 105 8.20 15.95 1.51
N ALA A 106 9.32 15.82 0.81
CA ALA A 106 9.66 16.60 -0.36
C ALA A 106 8.62 16.45 -1.50
N ARG A 107 8.09 15.23 -1.71
CA ARG A 107 7.06 15.00 -2.73
C ARG A 107 5.78 15.78 -2.43
N ASN A 108 5.41 15.92 -1.16
CA ASN A 108 4.17 16.59 -0.76
C ASN A 108 4.32 18.11 -0.68
N THR A 109 5.54 18.62 -0.56
CA THR A 109 5.84 20.06 -0.50
C THR A 109 6.28 20.65 -1.83
N ALA A 110 6.56 19.83 -2.84
CA ALA A 110 6.99 20.30 -4.15
C ALA A 110 5.93 21.19 -4.82
N PRO A 111 6.34 22.28 -5.51
CA PRO A 111 5.43 23.11 -6.30
C PRO A 111 4.69 22.24 -7.33
N GLY A 112 3.36 22.36 -7.40
CA GLY A 112 2.52 21.60 -8.32
C GLY A 112 2.16 20.17 -7.85
N SER A 113 2.53 19.75 -6.65
CA SER A 113 2.03 18.51 -6.06
C SER A 113 0.50 18.58 -5.96
N LYS A 114 -0.18 17.56 -6.52
CA LYS A 114 -1.64 17.46 -6.40
C LYS A 114 -1.97 17.19 -4.94
N LYS A 115 -2.75 18.07 -4.33
CA LYS A 115 -3.36 17.80 -3.02
C LYS A 115 -4.32 16.62 -3.18
N PRO A 116 -4.30 15.63 -2.28
CA PRO A 116 -5.29 14.57 -2.32
C PRO A 116 -6.68 15.16 -2.05
N ASP A 117 -7.64 14.79 -2.90
CA ASP A 117 -9.05 15.22 -2.83
C ASP A 117 -9.80 14.46 -1.71
N HIS A 118 -9.29 14.46 -0.49
CA HIS A 118 -9.89 13.73 0.62
C HIS A 118 -10.55 14.68 1.63
N TYR A 119 -11.69 14.23 2.14
CA TYR A 119 -12.50 14.92 3.14
C TYR A 119 -11.74 15.27 4.45
N ILE A 120 -10.66 14.55 4.75
CA ILE A 120 -9.74 14.89 5.84
C ILE A 120 -8.57 15.65 5.23
N ASP A 121 -8.54 16.97 5.44
CA ASP A 121 -7.47 17.82 4.94
C ASP A 121 -6.17 17.63 5.74
N PHE A 122 -5.42 16.60 5.40
CA PHE A 122 -4.02 16.46 5.81
C PHE A 122 -3.08 17.33 4.97
N SER A 123 -3.61 18.14 4.05
CA SER A 123 -2.84 18.90 3.07
C SER A 123 -1.99 20.00 3.70
N SER A 124 -2.25 20.35 4.95
CA SER A 124 -1.48 21.31 5.73
C SER A 124 -0.30 20.73 6.51
N ASP A 125 -0.20 19.39 6.63
CA ASP A 125 0.89 18.73 7.33
C ASP A 125 1.57 17.66 6.46
N PRO A 126 2.63 18.02 5.70
CA PRO A 126 3.39 17.07 4.87
C PRO A 126 4.00 15.92 5.68
N ASP A 127 4.31 16.15 6.95
CA ASP A 127 4.83 15.11 7.85
C ASP A 127 3.77 14.08 8.21
N ALA A 128 2.51 14.48 8.39
CA ALA A 128 1.41 13.55 8.64
C ALA A 128 1.20 12.63 7.43
N ILE A 129 1.26 13.17 6.21
CA ILE A 129 1.15 12.38 4.98
C ILE A 129 2.32 11.41 4.86
N ALA A 130 3.55 11.87 5.10
CA ALA A 130 4.74 11.02 5.05
C ALA A 130 4.65 9.87 6.06
N ARG A 131 4.28 10.17 7.31
CA ARG A 131 4.07 9.15 8.36
C ARG A 131 2.99 8.15 8.00
N THR A 132 1.86 8.61 7.45
CA THR A 132 0.76 7.73 7.04
C THR A 132 1.19 6.74 5.96
N ARG A 133 1.92 7.20 4.95
CA ARG A 133 2.45 6.31 3.89
C ARG A 133 3.44 5.29 4.44
N MET A 134 4.35 5.71 5.31
CA MET A 134 5.31 4.80 5.92
C MET A 134 4.62 3.76 6.80
N LEU A 135 3.63 4.15 7.61
CA LEU A 135 2.86 3.23 8.44
C LEU A 135 2.07 2.23 7.59
N ALA A 136 1.52 2.65 6.45
CA ALA A 136 0.87 1.75 5.51
C ALA A 136 1.85 0.70 4.95
N VAL A 137 3.09 1.11 4.60
CA VAL A 137 4.13 0.16 4.18
C VAL A 137 4.51 -0.79 5.32
N VAL A 138 4.67 -0.29 6.53
CA VAL A 138 4.99 -1.12 7.72
C VAL A 138 3.90 -2.17 7.96
N ASP A 139 2.61 -1.77 7.86
CA ASP A 139 1.48 -2.70 7.95
C ASP A 139 1.53 -3.77 6.85
N TYR A 140 1.75 -3.36 5.60
CA TYR A 140 1.90 -4.30 4.48
C TYR A 140 3.04 -5.29 4.74
N LEU A 141 4.21 -4.82 5.19
CA LEU A 141 5.35 -5.69 5.50
C LEU A 141 5.04 -6.67 6.63
N ASN A 142 4.27 -6.26 7.65
CA ASN A 142 3.82 -7.16 8.72
C ASN A 142 2.91 -8.28 8.19
N ARG A 143 2.04 -7.97 7.23
CA ARG A 143 1.12 -8.96 6.63
C ARG A 143 1.81 -10.00 5.75
N ILE A 144 2.94 -9.68 5.13
CA ILE A 144 3.67 -10.60 4.25
C ILE A 144 4.74 -11.44 4.98
N GLN A 145 4.80 -11.39 6.32
CA GLN A 145 5.76 -12.19 7.08
C GLN A 145 5.51 -13.69 6.88
N GLN A 146 6.59 -14.45 6.71
CA GLN A 146 6.56 -15.91 6.71
C GLN A 146 6.22 -16.40 8.13
N LYS A 147 5.31 -17.35 8.19
CA LYS A 147 4.93 -18.06 9.42
C LYS A 147 5.97 -19.09 9.81
#